data_5104992db5a0411b8ef349fecb69c615
#
_entry.id   5104992db5a0411b8ef349fecb69c615
#
_cell.length_a   1.000
_cell.length_b   1.000
_cell.length_c   1.000
_cell.angle_alpha   90.00
_cell.angle_beta   90.00
_cell.angle_gamma   90.00
#
_symmetry.space_group_name_H-M   'P 1'
#
loop_
_entity.id
_entity.type
_entity.pdbx_description
1 polymer ?
#
loop_
_entity_poly.entity_id
_entity_poly.type
_entity_poly.pdbx_seq_one_letter_code
_entity_poly.pdbx_strand_id
1 'polypeptide(L)'
;MNLVKIFRLTLAAVLLTAGTLAATSAQAQAPLKIGYTDVQYVLAQMPESKQIESELKTYNTQLEAQLKSKYAEYQAKGESYQKAAGTMTDVVKADKEKELQGLQQSIQEFQQSAQQSLQQKQQVLLKPALDKLQKNIDLVADENGFTYVFNSDGGGSPLLLHAPKDGDISDLVLKKMGITPGAAAPVKSGPASPSMPVLAPVLPGINKTKIKTKK
;
A
#
# COMPACT_ATOMS: atom_id res chain seq x y z
N MET A 1 38.64 -62.44 49.60
CA MET A 1 39.08 -61.08 49.22
C MET A 1 38.58 -60.66 47.81
N ASN A 2 37.73 -61.42 47.14
CA ASN A 2 37.31 -61.19 45.78
C ASN A 2 35.86 -60.73 45.66
N LEU A 3 34.98 -60.98 46.62
CA LEU A 3 33.57 -60.65 46.54
C LEU A 3 33.30 -59.13 46.55
N VAL A 4 34.08 -58.40 47.37
CA VAL A 4 33.93 -56.90 47.47
C VAL A 4 34.44 -56.20 46.22
N LYS A 5 35.43 -56.77 45.52
CA LYS A 5 35.92 -56.22 44.24
C LYS A 5 34.92 -56.44 43.11
N ILE A 6 34.23 -57.58 43.08
CA ILE A 6 33.16 -57.85 42.07
C ILE A 6 31.97 -56.98 42.30
N PHE A 7 31.57 -56.73 43.55
CA PHE A 7 30.44 -55.83 43.87
C PHE A 7 30.72 -54.38 43.51
N ARG A 8 31.95 -53.88 43.62
CA ARG A 8 32.37 -52.55 43.21
C ARG A 8 32.44 -52.40 41.72
N LEU A 9 32.81 -53.43 40.96
CA LEU A 9 32.85 -53.46 39.52
C LEU A 9 31.42 -53.48 38.91
N THR A 10 30.49 -54.22 39.49
CA THR A 10 29.10 -54.27 39.03
C THR A 10 28.37 -52.98 39.32
N LEU A 11 28.62 -52.30 40.45
CA LEU A 11 28.06 -51.03 40.79
C LEU A 11 28.53 -49.91 39.85
N ALA A 12 29.79 -49.93 39.43
CA ALA A 12 30.35 -48.97 38.47
C ALA A 12 29.78 -49.18 37.04
N ALA A 13 29.56 -50.45 36.66
CA ALA A 13 28.93 -50.73 35.34
C ALA A 13 27.47 -50.31 35.28
N VAL A 14 26.69 -50.42 36.34
CA VAL A 14 25.27 -49.97 36.40
C VAL A 14 25.18 -48.44 36.38
N LEU A 15 26.12 -47.73 37.00
CA LEU A 15 26.14 -46.24 36.93
C LEU A 15 26.55 -45.73 35.57
N LEU A 16 27.41 -46.44 34.82
CA LEU A 16 27.75 -46.03 33.44
C LEU A 16 26.59 -46.26 32.45
N THR A 17 25.77 -47.30 32.63
CA THR A 17 24.62 -47.56 31.75
C THR A 17 23.43 -46.66 32.03
N ALA A 18 23.24 -46.16 33.25
CA ALA A 18 22.20 -45.21 33.60
C ALA A 18 22.47 -43.80 33.03
N GLY A 19 23.75 -43.42 32.83
CA GLY A 19 24.14 -42.13 32.28
C GLY A 19 23.89 -41.98 30.77
N THR A 20 23.84 -43.09 30.02
CA THR A 20 23.64 -43.05 28.55
C THR A 20 22.16 -42.97 28.12
N LEU A 21 21.19 -43.29 29.00
CA LEU A 21 19.74 -43.16 28.71
C LEU A 21 19.20 -41.74 28.90
N ALA A 22 19.94 -40.86 29.58
CA ALA A 22 19.48 -39.49 29.82
C ALA A 22 19.87 -38.52 28.69
N ALA A 23 20.67 -38.95 27.71
CA ALA A 23 21.22 -38.05 26.66
C ALA A 23 20.39 -37.97 25.37
N THR A 24 19.20 -38.63 25.27
CA THR A 24 18.45 -38.70 24.03
C THR A 24 17.17 -37.88 24.00
N SER A 25 17.01 -36.91 24.89
CA SER A 25 15.95 -35.91 24.80
C SER A 25 16.47 -34.64 24.13
N ALA A 26 17.27 -34.74 23.08
CA ALA A 26 17.37 -33.67 22.09
C ALA A 26 16.01 -33.63 21.39
N GLN A 27 15.08 -32.83 21.91
CA GLN A 27 13.87 -32.51 21.21
C GLN A 27 14.32 -31.97 19.86
N ALA A 28 14.15 -32.75 18.80
CA ALA A 28 14.26 -32.27 17.44
C ALA A 28 13.23 -31.15 17.31
N GLN A 29 13.69 -29.90 17.39
CA GLN A 29 12.84 -28.77 17.09
C GLN A 29 12.24 -29.07 15.72
N ALA A 30 10.91 -29.05 15.63
CA ALA A 30 10.22 -29.24 14.36
C ALA A 30 10.87 -28.30 13.35
N PRO A 31 11.22 -28.80 12.15
CA PRO A 31 11.90 -27.98 11.15
C PRO A 31 11.07 -26.73 10.89
N LEU A 32 11.71 -25.57 11.03
CA LEU A 32 11.09 -24.27 10.80
C LEU A 32 10.64 -24.20 9.35
N LYS A 33 9.32 -24.21 9.12
CA LYS A 33 8.75 -24.09 7.78
C LYS A 33 8.44 -22.64 7.47
N ILE A 34 9.12 -22.09 6.47
CA ILE A 34 8.98 -20.71 6.03
C ILE A 34 8.29 -20.71 4.67
N GLY A 35 7.23 -19.90 4.55
CA GLY A 35 6.54 -19.62 3.31
C GLY A 35 6.66 -18.16 2.90
N TYR A 36 6.23 -17.87 1.70
CA TYR A 36 6.09 -16.50 1.22
C TYR A 36 4.87 -16.36 0.32
N THR A 37 4.38 -15.13 0.21
CA THR A 37 3.27 -14.79 -0.68
C THR A 37 3.52 -13.44 -1.35
N ASP A 38 3.07 -13.28 -2.57
CA ASP A 38 3.02 -12.00 -3.25
C ASP A 38 1.66 -11.34 -2.98
N VAL A 39 1.64 -10.43 -2.02
CA VAL A 39 0.43 -9.70 -1.61
C VAL A 39 -0.18 -8.92 -2.78
N GLN A 40 0.66 -8.32 -3.65
CA GLN A 40 0.18 -7.55 -4.80
C GLN A 40 -0.49 -8.46 -5.84
N TYR A 41 0.12 -9.60 -6.12
CA TYR A 41 -0.44 -10.61 -7.00
C TYR A 41 -1.80 -11.11 -6.51
N VAL A 42 -1.91 -11.43 -5.22
CA VAL A 42 -3.17 -11.90 -4.64
C VAL A 42 -4.23 -10.81 -4.66
N LEU A 43 -3.90 -9.59 -4.20
CA LEU A 43 -4.82 -8.44 -4.24
C LEU A 43 -5.34 -8.15 -5.65
N ALA A 44 -4.46 -8.19 -6.67
CA ALA A 44 -4.86 -7.93 -8.05
C ALA A 44 -5.90 -8.92 -8.59
N GLN A 45 -5.95 -10.13 -8.04
CA GLN A 45 -6.92 -11.16 -8.43
C GLN A 45 -8.21 -11.17 -7.59
N MET A 46 -8.23 -10.43 -6.50
CA MET A 46 -9.44 -10.30 -5.68
C MET A 46 -10.52 -9.49 -6.40
N PRO A 47 -11.79 -9.92 -6.34
CA PRO A 47 -12.89 -9.17 -6.96
C PRO A 47 -13.05 -7.76 -6.36
N GLU A 48 -12.71 -7.60 -5.07
CA GLU A 48 -12.71 -6.32 -4.37
C GLU A 48 -11.79 -5.29 -5.02
N SER A 49 -10.69 -5.69 -5.65
CA SER A 49 -9.75 -4.78 -6.29
C SER A 49 -10.37 -3.98 -7.43
N LYS A 50 -11.23 -4.61 -8.24
CA LYS A 50 -11.96 -3.91 -9.31
C LYS A 50 -12.95 -2.89 -8.75
N GLN A 51 -13.60 -3.21 -7.65
CA GLN A 51 -14.51 -2.30 -6.97
C GLN A 51 -13.75 -1.11 -6.41
N ILE A 52 -12.63 -1.35 -5.72
CA ILE A 52 -11.74 -0.31 -5.17
C ILE A 52 -11.26 0.62 -6.28
N GLU A 53 -10.80 0.07 -7.40
CA GLU A 53 -10.37 0.87 -8.56
C GLU A 53 -11.49 1.75 -9.10
N SER A 54 -12.69 1.19 -9.26
CA SER A 54 -13.87 1.93 -9.72
C SER A 54 -14.26 3.05 -8.77
N GLU A 55 -14.27 2.78 -7.46
CA GLU A 55 -14.58 3.78 -6.44
C GLU A 55 -13.54 4.90 -6.39
N LEU A 56 -12.25 4.56 -6.48
CA LEU A 56 -11.17 5.55 -6.54
C LEU A 56 -11.26 6.41 -7.78
N LYS A 57 -11.55 5.81 -8.94
CA LYS A 57 -11.75 6.54 -10.19
C LYS A 57 -12.93 7.53 -10.09
N THR A 58 -14.05 7.07 -9.53
CA THR A 58 -15.23 7.92 -9.31
C THR A 58 -14.90 9.09 -8.39
N TYR A 59 -14.22 8.80 -7.27
CA TYR A 59 -13.82 9.82 -6.30
C TYR A 59 -12.84 10.84 -6.92
N ASN A 60 -11.86 10.36 -7.69
CA ASN A 60 -10.94 11.24 -8.42
C ASN A 60 -11.67 12.16 -9.40
N THR A 61 -12.63 11.62 -10.18
CA THR A 61 -13.46 12.41 -11.10
C THR A 61 -14.27 13.50 -10.38
N GLN A 62 -14.77 13.20 -9.18
CA GLN A 62 -15.46 14.20 -8.36
C GLN A 62 -14.53 15.33 -7.91
N LEU A 63 -13.32 15.00 -7.47
CA LEU A 63 -12.30 15.99 -7.07
C LEU A 63 -11.87 16.86 -8.27
N GLU A 64 -11.67 16.25 -9.43
CA GLU A 64 -11.36 16.98 -10.68
C GLU A 64 -12.48 17.94 -11.09
N ALA A 65 -13.75 17.52 -10.99
CA ALA A 65 -14.88 18.38 -11.28
C ALA A 65 -14.96 19.58 -10.33
N GLN A 66 -14.72 19.38 -9.04
CA GLN A 66 -14.67 20.46 -8.05
C GLN A 66 -13.52 21.44 -8.34
N LEU A 67 -12.34 20.91 -8.66
CA LEU A 67 -11.18 21.73 -9.03
C LEU A 67 -11.48 22.57 -10.28
N LYS A 68 -12.06 21.94 -11.29
CA LYS A 68 -12.48 22.63 -12.52
C LYS A 68 -13.48 23.76 -12.24
N SER A 69 -14.45 23.53 -11.34
CA SER A 69 -15.41 24.56 -10.93
C SER A 69 -14.72 25.76 -10.27
N LYS A 70 -13.78 25.51 -9.36
CA LYS A 70 -12.99 26.57 -8.71
C LYS A 70 -12.16 27.38 -9.71
N TYR A 71 -11.56 26.73 -10.69
CA TYR A 71 -10.84 27.42 -11.77
C TYR A 71 -11.79 28.26 -12.64
N ALA A 72 -12.97 27.75 -12.99
CA ALA A 72 -13.95 28.49 -13.75
C ALA A 72 -14.43 29.73 -13.01
N GLU A 73 -14.65 29.62 -11.70
CA GLU A 73 -15.00 30.78 -10.85
C GLU A 73 -13.89 31.84 -10.86
N TYR A 74 -12.64 31.40 -10.64
CA TYR A 74 -11.48 32.29 -10.68
C TYR A 74 -11.34 33.01 -12.00
N GLN A 75 -11.51 32.31 -13.12
CA GLN A 75 -11.46 32.90 -14.47
C GLN A 75 -12.59 33.90 -14.69
N ALA A 76 -13.84 33.53 -14.36
CA ALA A 76 -14.99 34.43 -14.53
C ALA A 76 -14.86 35.74 -13.74
N LYS A 77 -14.36 35.62 -12.46
CA LYS A 77 -14.11 36.80 -11.64
C LYS A 77 -12.93 37.64 -12.16
N GLY A 78 -11.88 37.00 -12.66
CA GLY A 78 -10.76 37.69 -13.31
C GLY A 78 -11.15 38.44 -14.55
N GLU A 79 -11.95 37.84 -15.42
CA GLU A 79 -12.50 38.53 -16.62
C GLU A 79 -13.43 39.70 -16.24
N SER A 80 -14.30 39.50 -15.26
CA SER A 80 -15.17 40.57 -14.75
C SER A 80 -14.35 41.74 -14.20
N TYR A 81 -13.31 41.46 -13.42
CA TYR A 81 -12.38 42.45 -12.89
C TYR A 81 -11.70 43.24 -14.02
N GLN A 82 -11.12 42.52 -15.02
CA GLN A 82 -10.43 43.14 -16.13
C GLN A 82 -11.36 44.10 -16.95
N LYS A 83 -12.60 43.67 -17.19
CA LYS A 83 -13.60 44.48 -17.96
C LYS A 83 -14.02 45.74 -17.22
N ALA A 84 -14.10 45.69 -15.90
CA ALA A 84 -14.62 46.77 -15.09
C ALA A 84 -13.51 47.61 -14.40
N ALA A 85 -12.25 47.22 -14.46
CA ALA A 85 -11.14 47.85 -13.74
C ALA A 85 -10.97 49.34 -14.03
N GLY A 86 -11.29 49.79 -15.27
CA GLY A 86 -11.22 51.21 -15.66
C GLY A 86 -12.25 52.10 -14.99
N THR A 87 -13.33 51.54 -14.51
CA THR A 87 -14.48 52.28 -13.91
C THR A 87 -14.62 52.09 -12.42
N MET A 88 -13.81 51.19 -11.80
CA MET A 88 -13.84 50.90 -10.38
C MET A 88 -13.06 51.96 -9.58
N THR A 89 -13.53 52.23 -8.35
CA THR A 89 -12.75 52.97 -7.36
C THR A 89 -11.58 52.13 -6.84
N ASP A 90 -10.54 52.76 -6.31
CA ASP A 90 -9.36 52.05 -5.81
C ASP A 90 -9.70 51.06 -4.68
N VAL A 91 -10.68 51.38 -3.83
CA VAL A 91 -11.17 50.49 -2.76
C VAL A 91 -11.80 49.25 -3.37
N VAL A 92 -12.66 49.38 -4.38
CA VAL A 92 -13.31 48.24 -5.05
C VAL A 92 -12.30 47.37 -5.79
N LYS A 93 -11.27 48.00 -6.41
CA LYS A 93 -10.18 47.24 -7.05
C LYS A 93 -9.43 46.39 -6.04
N ALA A 94 -9.02 47.00 -4.90
CA ALA A 94 -8.33 46.29 -3.86
C ALA A 94 -9.13 45.10 -3.30
N ASP A 95 -10.45 45.26 -3.12
CA ASP A 95 -11.33 44.17 -2.67
C ASP A 95 -11.40 43.03 -3.72
N LYS A 96 -11.52 43.38 -5.01
CA LYS A 96 -11.55 42.39 -6.09
C LYS A 96 -10.22 41.65 -6.25
N GLU A 97 -9.09 42.33 -6.11
CA GLU A 97 -7.77 41.74 -6.14
C GLU A 97 -7.58 40.76 -4.96
N LYS A 98 -8.02 41.15 -3.75
CA LYS A 98 -8.02 40.28 -2.58
C LYS A 98 -8.90 39.05 -2.76
N GLU A 99 -10.10 39.24 -3.37
CA GLU A 99 -10.98 38.12 -3.71
C GLU A 99 -10.31 37.11 -4.67
N LEU A 100 -9.66 37.60 -5.73
CA LEU A 100 -8.92 36.77 -6.69
C LEU A 100 -7.73 36.05 -6.04
N GLN A 101 -6.97 36.73 -5.18
CA GLN A 101 -5.89 36.10 -4.40
C GLN A 101 -6.41 34.99 -3.48
N GLY A 102 -7.54 35.24 -2.78
CA GLY A 102 -8.18 34.23 -1.95
C GLY A 102 -8.66 33.00 -2.73
N LEU A 103 -9.21 33.19 -3.91
CA LEU A 103 -9.57 32.08 -4.80
C LEU A 103 -8.35 31.28 -5.27
N GLN A 104 -7.28 31.98 -5.64
CA GLN A 104 -6.03 31.32 -6.04
C GLN A 104 -5.44 30.47 -4.90
N GLN A 105 -5.42 31.01 -3.68
CA GLN A 105 -5.01 30.27 -2.50
C GLN A 105 -5.92 29.06 -2.24
N SER A 106 -7.24 29.25 -2.31
CA SER A 106 -8.23 28.18 -2.15
C SER A 106 -8.07 27.05 -3.18
N ILE A 107 -7.68 27.36 -4.40
CA ILE A 107 -7.35 26.36 -5.43
C ILE A 107 -6.13 25.54 -5.04
N GLN A 108 -5.06 26.19 -4.57
CA GLN A 108 -3.84 25.52 -4.15
C GLN A 108 -4.10 24.61 -2.92
N GLU A 109 -4.81 25.13 -1.92
CA GLU A 109 -5.21 24.36 -0.73
C GLU A 109 -6.08 23.15 -1.10
N PHE A 110 -7.02 23.35 -2.04
CA PHE A 110 -7.86 22.27 -2.52
C PHE A 110 -7.05 21.17 -3.24
N GLN A 111 -6.08 21.54 -4.07
CA GLN A 111 -5.21 20.56 -4.74
C GLN A 111 -4.45 19.69 -3.75
N GLN A 112 -3.90 20.30 -2.69
CA GLN A 112 -3.18 19.56 -1.65
C GLN A 112 -4.13 18.65 -0.86
N SER A 113 -5.28 19.18 -0.44
CA SER A 113 -6.27 18.42 0.33
C SER A 113 -6.90 17.29 -0.50
N ALA A 114 -7.08 17.49 -1.80
CA ALA A 114 -7.59 16.46 -2.72
C ALA A 114 -6.63 15.27 -2.83
N GLN A 115 -5.31 15.53 -2.92
CA GLN A 115 -4.31 14.47 -2.93
C GLN A 115 -4.32 13.66 -1.62
N GLN A 116 -4.37 14.36 -0.47
CA GLN A 116 -4.45 13.70 0.83
C GLN A 116 -5.73 12.88 0.98
N SER A 117 -6.87 13.44 0.54
CA SER A 117 -8.16 12.77 0.59
C SER A 117 -8.20 11.53 -0.28
N LEU A 118 -7.55 11.56 -1.47
CA LEU A 118 -7.44 10.40 -2.35
C LEU A 118 -6.60 9.29 -1.70
N GLN A 119 -5.48 9.63 -1.06
CA GLN A 119 -4.66 8.67 -0.31
C GLN A 119 -5.42 8.05 0.85
N GLN A 120 -6.14 8.86 1.62
CA GLN A 120 -6.98 8.38 2.73
C GLN A 120 -8.10 7.45 2.22
N LYS A 121 -8.79 7.86 1.15
CA LYS A 121 -9.83 7.04 0.53
C LYS A 121 -9.28 5.69 0.07
N GLN A 122 -8.08 5.67 -0.53
CA GLN A 122 -7.41 4.43 -0.95
C GLN A 122 -7.12 3.51 0.25
N GLN A 123 -6.57 4.06 1.34
CA GLN A 123 -6.30 3.27 2.56
C GLN A 123 -7.58 2.67 3.16
N VAL A 124 -8.66 3.48 3.23
CA VAL A 124 -9.95 3.04 3.76
C VAL A 124 -10.54 1.92 2.90
N LEU A 125 -10.44 2.02 1.58
CA LEU A 125 -10.96 1.01 0.66
C LEU A 125 -10.11 -0.27 0.65
N LEU A 126 -8.79 -0.15 0.78
CA LEU A 126 -7.88 -1.30 0.80
C LEU A 126 -7.95 -2.09 2.10
N LYS A 127 -8.22 -1.41 3.23
CA LYS A 127 -8.17 -2.06 4.55
C LYS A 127 -9.00 -3.35 4.63
N PRO A 128 -10.29 -3.39 4.27
CA PRO A 128 -11.10 -4.62 4.36
C PRO A 128 -10.57 -5.74 3.45
N ALA A 129 -10.02 -5.40 2.28
CA ALA A 129 -9.41 -6.39 1.39
C ALA A 129 -8.11 -6.96 1.99
N LEU A 130 -7.28 -6.13 2.59
CA LEU A 130 -6.07 -6.56 3.29
C LEU A 130 -6.39 -7.40 4.52
N ASP A 131 -7.39 -7.02 5.32
CA ASP A 131 -7.83 -7.78 6.49
C ASP A 131 -8.34 -9.18 6.06
N LYS A 132 -9.10 -9.26 4.95
CA LYS A 132 -9.56 -10.53 4.37
C LYS A 132 -8.38 -11.37 3.87
N LEU A 133 -7.43 -10.76 3.20
CA LEU A 133 -6.22 -11.42 2.71
C LEU A 133 -5.40 -11.98 3.88
N GLN A 134 -5.10 -11.17 4.89
CA GLN A 134 -4.35 -11.58 6.09
C GLN A 134 -4.99 -12.79 6.75
N LYS A 135 -6.29 -12.76 6.97
CA LYS A 135 -7.02 -13.90 7.55
C LYS A 135 -6.84 -15.19 6.74
N ASN A 136 -6.84 -15.11 5.41
CA ASN A 136 -6.66 -16.29 4.57
C ASN A 136 -5.20 -16.75 4.53
N ILE A 137 -4.23 -15.83 4.63
CA ILE A 137 -2.80 -16.19 4.81
C ILE A 137 -2.62 -16.98 6.11
N ASP A 138 -3.18 -16.50 7.22
CA ASP A 138 -3.09 -17.16 8.52
C ASP A 138 -3.68 -18.58 8.45
N LEU A 139 -4.88 -18.72 7.87
CA LEU A 139 -5.52 -20.04 7.70
C LEU A 139 -4.68 -21.00 6.86
N VAL A 140 -4.11 -20.53 5.75
CA VAL A 140 -3.25 -21.35 4.89
C VAL A 140 -1.95 -21.71 5.59
N ALA A 141 -1.37 -20.78 6.34
CA ALA A 141 -0.17 -21.01 7.11
C ALA A 141 -0.38 -22.11 8.17
N ASP A 142 -1.46 -22.00 8.95
CA ASP A 142 -1.81 -22.96 9.99
C ASP A 142 -2.09 -24.34 9.40
N GLU A 143 -2.92 -24.43 8.33
CA GLU A 143 -3.27 -25.68 7.68
C GLU A 143 -2.08 -26.42 7.06
N ASN A 144 -1.06 -25.69 6.63
CA ASN A 144 0.12 -26.26 5.97
C ASN A 144 1.36 -26.29 6.89
N GLY A 145 1.24 -25.87 8.13
CA GLY A 145 2.31 -25.92 9.13
C GLY A 145 3.45 -24.93 8.86
N PHE A 146 3.17 -23.80 8.24
CA PHE A 146 4.15 -22.72 8.09
C PHE A 146 4.28 -21.95 9.40
N THR A 147 5.51 -21.78 9.86
CA THR A 147 5.81 -21.00 11.08
C THR A 147 5.88 -19.51 10.78
N TYR A 148 6.35 -19.15 9.60
CA TYR A 148 6.44 -17.77 9.11
C TYR A 148 6.02 -17.70 7.66
N VAL A 149 5.33 -16.62 7.31
CA VAL A 149 5.03 -16.25 5.94
C VAL A 149 5.50 -14.82 5.69
N PHE A 150 6.36 -14.64 4.69
CA PHE A 150 6.88 -13.33 4.31
C PHE A 150 6.16 -12.80 3.08
N ASN A 151 6.01 -11.48 2.99
CA ASN A 151 5.65 -10.88 1.71
C ASN A 151 6.87 -10.91 0.79
N SER A 152 6.72 -11.42 -0.42
CA SER A 152 7.83 -11.47 -1.40
C SER A 152 8.15 -10.11 -2.02
N ASP A 153 7.18 -9.20 -2.01
CA ASP A 153 7.32 -7.83 -2.55
C ASP A 153 7.23 -6.80 -1.41
N GLY A 154 8.21 -5.93 -1.33
CA GLY A 154 8.31 -4.83 -0.37
C GLY A 154 7.73 -3.51 -0.88
N GLY A 155 6.77 -3.53 -1.82
CA GLY A 155 6.17 -2.29 -2.35
C GLY A 155 7.01 -1.63 -3.45
N GLY A 156 7.54 -2.43 -4.37
CA GLY A 156 8.35 -1.99 -5.51
C GLY A 156 9.82 -2.38 -5.43
N SER A 157 10.22 -3.06 -4.36
CA SER A 157 11.52 -3.71 -4.24
C SER A 157 11.33 -5.14 -3.76
N PRO A 158 11.98 -6.14 -4.37
CA PRO A 158 11.86 -7.52 -3.92
C PRO A 158 12.42 -7.64 -2.49
N LEU A 159 11.59 -8.13 -1.58
CA LEU A 159 12.01 -8.39 -0.21
C LEU A 159 12.76 -9.73 -0.12
N LEU A 160 12.36 -10.70 -0.95
CA LEU A 160 13.02 -12.00 -1.09
C LEU A 160 13.77 -12.06 -2.41
N LEU A 161 15.11 -12.11 -2.36
CA LEU A 161 15.96 -12.21 -3.54
C LEU A 161 16.04 -13.65 -4.08
N HIS A 162 15.85 -14.63 -3.21
CA HIS A 162 15.82 -16.05 -3.55
C HIS A 162 14.92 -16.79 -2.56
N ALA A 163 14.03 -17.62 -3.08
CA ALA A 163 13.22 -18.53 -2.28
C ALA A 163 12.88 -19.80 -3.09
N PRO A 164 12.76 -20.96 -2.43
CA PRO A 164 12.28 -22.19 -3.08
C PRO A 164 10.83 -22.01 -3.55
N LYS A 165 10.48 -22.55 -4.73
CA LYS A 165 9.12 -22.40 -5.30
C LYS A 165 8.02 -23.08 -4.49
N ASP A 166 8.37 -24.12 -3.74
CA ASP A 166 7.46 -24.84 -2.85
C ASP A 166 7.08 -24.05 -1.59
N GLY A 167 7.80 -22.95 -1.31
CA GLY A 167 7.46 -22.00 -0.26
C GLY A 167 6.43 -20.93 -0.69
N ASP A 168 6.10 -20.82 -1.97
CA ASP A 168 5.10 -19.87 -2.46
C ASP A 168 3.68 -20.35 -2.14
N ILE A 169 3.00 -19.60 -1.28
CA ILE A 169 1.61 -19.92 -0.90
C ILE A 169 0.57 -19.01 -1.57
N SER A 170 0.96 -18.15 -2.48
CA SER A 170 0.06 -17.16 -3.12
C SER A 170 -1.16 -17.83 -3.75
N ASP A 171 -0.95 -18.90 -4.52
CA ASP A 171 -2.04 -19.64 -5.16
C ASP A 171 -2.89 -20.45 -4.17
N LEU A 172 -2.30 -20.89 -3.04
CA LEU A 172 -3.06 -21.54 -1.98
C LEU A 172 -4.00 -20.55 -1.29
N VAL A 173 -3.51 -19.33 -1.04
CA VAL A 173 -4.31 -18.24 -0.46
C VAL A 173 -5.47 -17.87 -1.41
N LEU A 174 -5.23 -17.73 -2.71
CA LEU A 174 -6.28 -17.49 -3.70
C LEU A 174 -7.34 -18.59 -3.68
N LYS A 175 -6.92 -19.85 -3.72
CA LYS A 175 -7.83 -21.01 -3.63
C LYS A 175 -8.63 -21.01 -2.34
N LYS A 176 -8.01 -20.67 -1.21
CA LYS A 176 -8.69 -20.55 0.09
C LYS A 176 -9.77 -19.47 0.08
N MET A 177 -9.55 -18.39 -0.67
CA MET A 177 -10.51 -17.31 -0.89
C MET A 177 -11.58 -17.65 -1.94
N GLY A 178 -11.53 -18.84 -2.58
CA GLY A 178 -12.44 -19.25 -3.65
C GLY A 178 -12.11 -18.61 -5.01
N ILE A 179 -10.90 -18.11 -5.20
CA ILE A 179 -10.44 -17.46 -6.42
C ILE A 179 -9.57 -18.44 -7.22
N THR A 180 -9.83 -18.58 -8.52
CA THR A 180 -8.99 -19.39 -9.39
C THR A 180 -7.71 -18.63 -9.74
N PRO A 181 -6.50 -19.15 -9.38
CA PRO A 181 -5.25 -18.50 -9.72
C PRO A 181 -5.08 -18.27 -11.22
N GLY A 182 -4.54 -17.11 -11.61
CA GLY A 182 -4.30 -16.77 -13.02
C GLY A 182 -5.52 -16.26 -13.79
N ALA A 183 -6.68 -16.09 -13.14
CA ALA A 183 -7.91 -15.55 -13.77
C ALA A 183 -7.80 -14.05 -14.09
N ALA A 184 -6.94 -13.31 -13.39
CA ALA A 184 -6.56 -11.95 -13.78
C ALA A 184 -5.27 -12.00 -14.59
N ALA A 185 -5.18 -11.25 -15.70
CA ALA A 185 -3.97 -11.16 -16.51
C ALA A 185 -2.76 -10.84 -15.62
N PRO A 186 -1.57 -11.45 -15.86
CA PRO A 186 -0.40 -11.19 -15.05
C PRO A 186 -0.11 -9.70 -15.09
N VAL A 187 -0.22 -9.05 -13.95
CA VAL A 187 0.32 -7.71 -13.77
C VAL A 187 1.83 -7.92 -13.89
N LYS A 188 2.40 -7.55 -15.04
CA LYS A 188 3.86 -7.53 -15.20
C LYS A 188 4.39 -6.73 -14.03
N SER A 189 5.21 -7.36 -13.21
CA SER A 189 6.00 -6.73 -12.16
C SER A 189 6.96 -5.71 -12.79
N GLY A 190 6.40 -4.54 -13.10
CA GLY A 190 7.14 -3.32 -13.30
C GLY A 190 6.94 -2.47 -12.06
N PRO A 191 7.78 -1.46 -11.78
CA PRO A 191 7.63 -0.60 -10.62
C PRO A 191 6.34 0.22 -10.78
N ALA A 192 5.23 -0.41 -10.48
CA ALA A 192 3.94 0.23 -10.39
C ALA A 192 3.59 0.38 -8.91
N SER A 193 4.20 1.36 -8.29
CA SER A 193 3.35 2.23 -7.47
C SER A 193 2.11 2.49 -8.32
N PRO A 194 0.89 2.28 -7.81
CA PRO A 194 -0.29 2.77 -8.50
C PRO A 194 0.03 4.23 -8.80
N SER A 195 0.29 4.53 -10.08
CA SER A 195 0.53 5.89 -10.51
C SER A 195 -0.75 6.61 -10.14
N MET A 196 -0.70 7.27 -8.99
CA MET A 196 -1.77 8.16 -8.55
C MET A 196 -2.00 9.07 -9.73
N PRO A 197 -3.25 9.19 -10.23
CA PRO A 197 -3.55 10.20 -11.21
C PRO A 197 -3.12 11.52 -10.57
N VAL A 198 -1.97 12.03 -10.99
CA VAL A 198 -1.51 13.35 -10.61
C VAL A 198 -2.58 14.25 -11.16
N LEU A 199 -3.28 14.98 -10.30
CA LEU A 199 -4.10 16.12 -10.70
C LEU A 199 -3.15 17.06 -11.41
N ALA A 200 -3.04 16.88 -12.74
CA ALA A 200 -2.17 17.70 -13.55
C ALA A 200 -2.64 19.15 -13.40
N PRO A 201 -1.75 20.09 -13.10
CA PRO A 201 -2.13 21.49 -13.09
C PRO A 201 -2.53 21.86 -14.52
N VAL A 202 -3.82 21.94 -14.76
CA VAL A 202 -4.34 22.60 -15.95
C VAL A 202 -4.06 24.10 -15.75
N LEU A 203 -2.84 24.52 -16.10
CA LEU A 203 -2.54 25.93 -16.22
C LEU A 203 -3.12 26.40 -17.54
N PRO A 204 -4.23 27.18 -17.58
CA PRO A 204 -4.54 27.96 -18.74
C PRO A 204 -3.40 28.98 -18.88
N GLY A 205 -2.76 28.99 -20.05
CA GLY A 205 -1.67 29.89 -20.34
C GLY A 205 -2.04 31.34 -20.04
N ILE A 206 -1.51 31.87 -18.95
CA ILE A 206 -1.57 33.31 -18.68
C ILE A 206 -0.58 33.93 -19.66
N ASN A 207 -1.12 34.44 -20.76
CA ASN A 207 -0.40 35.26 -21.72
C ASN A 207 0.14 36.48 -20.96
N LYS A 208 1.46 36.49 -20.67
CA LYS A 208 2.15 37.63 -20.08
C LYS A 208 2.10 38.78 -21.12
N THR A 209 1.03 39.52 -21.15
CA THR A 209 0.97 40.76 -21.89
C THR A 209 1.94 41.72 -21.23
N LYS A 210 3.03 42.03 -21.94
CA LYS A 210 4.05 43.02 -21.57
C LYS A 210 3.38 44.35 -21.18
N ILE A 211 3.48 44.69 -19.90
CA ILE A 211 3.22 46.06 -19.44
C ILE A 211 4.40 46.90 -19.96
N LYS A 212 4.18 47.65 -21.02
CA LYS A 212 5.09 48.69 -21.46
C LYS A 212 4.96 49.85 -20.47
N THR A 213 5.92 49.98 -19.57
CA THR A 213 6.17 51.20 -18.82
C THR A 213 6.61 52.29 -19.81
N LYS A 214 5.77 53.27 -20.01
CA LYS A 214 6.09 54.50 -20.74
C LYS A 214 6.59 55.50 -19.69
N LYS A 215 7.83 55.93 -19.90
CA LYS A 215 8.53 56.92 -19.11
C LYS A 215 7.96 58.34 -19.45
#